data_4c6dde72dcadfa455d42fb6d292f9459
#
_entry.id   4c6dde72dcadfa455d42fb6d292f9459
#
_cell.length_a   1.000
_cell.length_b   1.000
_cell.length_c   1.000
_cell.angle_alpha   90.00
_cell.angle_beta   90.00
_cell.angle_gamma   90.00
#
_symmetry.space_group_name_H-M   'P 1'
#
loop_
_entity.id
_entity.type
_entity.pdbx_description
1 polymer ?
#
loop_
_entity_poly.entity_id
_entity_poly.type
_entity_poly.pdbx_seq_one_letter_code
_entity_poly.pdbx_strand_id
1 'polypeptide(L)'
;MVPAAHLLPPDDALRRQLHDEVHARPPASLQLPALVTFVAVLNAEVSREQEAAHLRALPGQEALTAQSLEGNFLRLHLEGYTLKWERHTEFSRYSIVQPLATSECVCEPAQVLASLAVPAPWLRAIPGATVAAVQMAMVHGDLQQGSVLMELAQQWLGGSDIAASQLGHGHSAAYTEFKISADGFERMLVVAPVGTSQARAGRVSQRLLELETYRLMALRGLPVVKALGPELAQAETALADITTRLEGNTASDQQLLDQLVALAARVERYVALHSYRFSATQAYNTLVVQRIAELREKVMPGTQTIGEFMQRRLSPAMATVAATAQRLATLSERVSRTSALLRTRVDIATEQQNQQLLEKLTRGQELQLRLQTTVEGLSIAAISYYVVSLLHYAVKALIAAGLPINLEIALGTSVPLVLWGVWRITRKVQANFK
;
A
#
# COMPACT_ATOMS: atom_id res chain seq x y z
N MET A 1 39.95 -4.30 38.82
CA MET A 1 38.97 -3.31 38.41
C MET A 1 37.64 -3.67 39.06
N VAL A 2 37.17 -2.87 39.98
CA VAL A 2 35.85 -3.02 40.63
C VAL A 2 34.80 -2.77 39.52
N PRO A 3 33.85 -3.65 39.27
CA PRO A 3 32.78 -3.39 38.30
C PRO A 3 32.03 -2.13 38.76
N ALA A 4 31.89 -1.13 37.88
CA ALA A 4 31.09 0.06 38.17
C ALA A 4 29.68 -0.41 38.56
N ALA A 5 29.28 -0.09 39.80
CA ALA A 5 27.94 -0.40 40.29
C ALA A 5 26.94 0.26 39.36
N HIS A 6 25.98 -0.52 38.86
CA HIS A 6 24.87 0.01 38.08
C HIS A 6 24.09 1.00 38.94
N LEU A 7 24.19 2.27 38.64
CA LEU A 7 23.53 3.37 39.36
C LEU A 7 22.07 3.55 38.95
N LEU A 8 21.62 2.83 37.96
CA LEU A 8 20.29 2.95 37.33
C LEU A 8 19.50 1.65 37.49
N PRO A 9 18.18 1.70 37.42
CA PRO A 9 17.36 0.50 37.24
C PRO A 9 17.81 -0.31 36.02
N PRO A 10 17.39 -1.59 35.90
CA PRO A 10 17.71 -2.44 34.73
C PRO A 10 17.36 -1.73 33.44
N ASP A 11 18.22 -1.88 32.44
CA ASP A 11 17.99 -1.35 31.09
C ASP A 11 16.76 -1.99 30.47
N ASP A 12 15.96 -1.20 29.71
CA ASP A 12 15.02 -1.73 28.74
C ASP A 12 15.77 -2.57 27.68
N ALA A 13 15.15 -3.67 27.24
CA ALA A 13 15.76 -4.61 26.31
C ALA A 13 16.23 -3.95 24.98
N LEU A 14 15.56 -2.89 24.55
CA LEU A 14 15.86 -2.16 23.32
C LEU A 14 16.79 -0.97 23.51
N ARG A 15 17.09 -0.57 24.75
CA ARG A 15 17.83 0.68 25.04
C ARG A 15 19.15 0.77 24.27
N ARG A 16 19.97 -0.28 24.31
CA ARG A 16 21.27 -0.30 23.61
C ARG A 16 21.07 -0.28 22.11
N GLN A 17 20.19 -1.13 21.58
CA GLN A 17 19.90 -1.18 20.14
C GLN A 17 19.45 0.17 19.61
N LEU A 18 18.56 0.88 20.34
CA LEU A 18 18.07 2.21 19.92
C LEU A 18 19.16 3.27 20.00
N HIS A 19 20.05 3.24 21.00
CA HIS A 19 21.20 4.11 21.07
C HIS A 19 22.18 3.87 19.92
N ASP A 20 22.50 2.61 19.65
CA ASP A 20 23.45 2.21 18.62
C ASP A 20 22.94 2.58 17.20
N GLU A 21 21.61 2.51 16.96
CA GLU A 21 20.99 2.89 15.68
C GLU A 21 21.28 4.36 15.32
N VAL A 22 21.24 5.29 16.29
CA VAL A 22 21.54 6.71 16.06
C VAL A 22 23.01 6.92 15.70
N HIS A 23 23.89 6.05 16.19
CA HIS A 23 25.34 6.15 15.98
C HIS A 23 25.85 5.21 14.86
N ALA A 24 24.99 4.34 14.32
CA ALA A 24 25.37 3.33 13.30
C ALA A 24 25.98 3.92 12.04
N ARG A 25 25.71 5.20 11.74
CA ARG A 25 26.19 5.88 10.53
C ARG A 25 27.00 7.13 10.89
N PRO A 26 28.29 6.98 11.18
CA PRO A 26 29.13 8.11 11.55
C PRO A 26 29.20 9.12 10.38
N PRO A 27 29.29 10.43 10.70
CA PRO A 27 29.35 11.46 9.68
C PRO A 27 30.53 11.25 8.76
N ALA A 28 30.34 11.58 7.47
CA ALA A 28 31.43 11.54 6.49
C ALA A 28 32.50 12.55 6.87
N SER A 29 33.77 12.13 6.78
CA SER A 29 34.96 13.00 6.89
C SER A 29 35.65 12.94 5.55
N LEU A 30 35.95 14.11 4.94
CA LEU A 30 36.51 14.22 3.61
C LEU A 30 37.54 15.31 3.56
N GLN A 31 38.77 14.95 3.21
CA GLN A 31 39.88 15.89 3.03
C GLN A 31 39.89 16.41 1.59
N LEU A 32 39.95 17.72 1.45
CA LEU A 32 40.04 18.37 0.14
C LEU A 32 41.53 18.53 -0.32
N PRO A 33 41.79 18.53 -1.61
CA PRO A 33 40.87 18.26 -2.72
C PRO A 33 40.63 16.76 -2.89
N ALA A 34 39.39 16.37 -3.29
CA ALA A 34 38.99 14.97 -3.44
C ALA A 34 37.96 14.77 -4.55
N LEU A 35 37.95 13.56 -5.12
CA LEU A 35 36.88 13.05 -5.97
C LEU A 35 36.05 12.04 -5.18
N VAL A 36 34.76 12.22 -5.20
CA VAL A 36 33.79 11.26 -4.67
C VAL A 36 33.09 10.59 -5.84
N THR A 37 33.32 9.28 -6.02
CA THR A 37 32.56 8.44 -6.94
C THR A 37 31.49 7.73 -6.14
N PHE A 38 30.23 8.01 -6.46
CA PHE A 38 29.09 7.53 -5.75
C PHE A 38 28.16 6.74 -6.67
N VAL A 39 27.70 5.57 -6.19
CA VAL A 39 26.71 4.74 -6.89
C VAL A 39 25.67 4.26 -5.89
N ALA A 40 24.41 4.49 -6.20
CA ALA A 40 23.26 3.92 -5.49
C ALA A 40 22.53 2.95 -6.41
N VAL A 41 22.29 1.73 -5.93
CA VAL A 41 21.63 0.65 -6.66
C VAL A 41 20.39 0.14 -5.91
N LEU A 42 19.36 -0.29 -6.62
CA LEU A 42 18.21 -0.99 -6.00
C LEU A 42 18.66 -2.32 -5.42
N ASN A 43 18.20 -2.64 -4.23
CA ASN A 43 18.62 -3.84 -3.51
C ASN A 43 17.48 -4.85 -3.23
N ALA A 44 16.30 -4.66 -3.82
CA ALA A 44 15.15 -5.54 -3.58
C ALA A 44 15.43 -7.02 -3.94
N GLU A 45 16.23 -7.25 -4.98
CA GLU A 45 16.61 -8.59 -5.47
C GLU A 45 18.07 -8.93 -5.17
N VAL A 46 18.72 -8.12 -4.32
CA VAL A 46 20.13 -8.28 -3.99
C VAL A 46 20.29 -8.76 -2.55
N SER A 47 20.93 -9.91 -2.37
CA SER A 47 21.25 -10.46 -1.05
C SER A 47 22.50 -9.80 -0.47
N ARG A 48 22.64 -9.83 0.89
CA ARG A 48 23.88 -9.40 1.55
C ARG A 48 25.09 -10.22 1.15
N GLU A 49 24.91 -11.49 0.80
CA GLU A 49 26.01 -12.34 0.33
C GLU A 49 26.53 -11.86 -1.04
N GLN A 50 25.65 -11.43 -1.94
CA GLN A 50 26.07 -10.86 -3.21
C GLN A 50 26.85 -9.55 -3.02
N GLU A 51 26.40 -8.68 -2.10
CA GLU A 51 27.11 -7.44 -1.76
C GLU A 51 28.46 -7.74 -1.09
N ALA A 52 28.51 -8.70 -0.16
CA ALA A 52 29.77 -9.15 0.46
C ALA A 52 30.73 -9.75 -0.57
N ALA A 53 30.23 -10.58 -1.48
CA ALA A 53 31.03 -11.17 -2.56
C ALA A 53 31.63 -10.09 -3.47
N HIS A 54 30.86 -9.04 -3.79
CA HIS A 54 31.34 -7.90 -4.55
C HIS A 54 32.42 -7.10 -3.82
N LEU A 55 32.24 -6.85 -2.51
CA LEU A 55 33.21 -6.15 -1.68
C LEU A 55 34.51 -6.96 -1.45
N ARG A 56 34.41 -8.30 -1.38
CA ARG A 56 35.59 -9.20 -1.32
C ARG A 56 36.53 -9.07 -2.52
N ALA A 57 36.02 -8.64 -3.67
CA ALA A 57 36.88 -8.42 -4.84
C ALA A 57 37.82 -7.22 -4.70
N LEU A 58 37.72 -6.45 -3.61
CA LEU A 58 38.66 -5.36 -3.30
C LEU A 58 39.92 -5.90 -2.61
N PRO A 59 41.10 -5.33 -2.85
CA PRO A 59 42.36 -5.76 -2.24
C PRO A 59 42.29 -5.77 -0.71
N GLY A 60 42.69 -6.89 -0.09
CA GLY A 60 42.76 -7.02 1.36
C GLY A 60 41.37 -7.23 2.05
N GLN A 61 40.34 -7.53 1.28
CA GLN A 61 38.97 -7.70 1.81
C GLN A 61 38.42 -9.14 1.68
N GLU A 62 39.28 -10.12 1.48
CA GLU A 62 38.93 -11.53 1.24
C GLU A 62 38.14 -12.17 2.41
N ALA A 63 38.28 -11.60 3.62
CA ALA A 63 37.64 -12.10 4.83
C ALA A 63 36.17 -11.59 5.03
N LEU A 64 35.70 -10.66 4.18
CA LEU A 64 34.33 -10.12 4.33
C LEU A 64 33.27 -11.18 4.09
N THR A 65 32.27 -11.22 4.96
CA THR A 65 31.11 -12.12 4.90
C THR A 65 29.80 -11.32 4.95
N ALA A 66 28.67 -11.96 4.66
CA ALA A 66 27.36 -11.34 4.85
C ALA A 66 27.15 -10.84 6.29
N GLN A 67 27.73 -11.56 7.28
CA GLN A 67 27.67 -11.16 8.69
C GLN A 67 28.39 -9.84 8.95
N SER A 68 29.47 -9.55 8.25
CA SER A 68 30.19 -8.26 8.33
C SER A 68 29.30 -7.08 7.88
N LEU A 69 28.20 -7.36 7.15
CA LEU A 69 27.26 -6.37 6.61
C LEU A 69 25.95 -6.29 7.41
N GLU A 70 25.79 -7.00 8.52
CA GLU A 70 24.55 -7.00 9.32
C GLU A 70 24.17 -5.61 9.85
N GLY A 71 25.15 -4.79 10.19
CA GLY A 71 24.97 -3.41 10.62
C GLY A 71 24.51 -2.44 9.53
N ASN A 72 24.31 -2.89 8.28
CA ASN A 72 23.93 -2.05 7.13
C ASN A 72 24.89 -0.88 6.85
N PHE A 73 26.08 -0.92 7.39
CA PHE A 73 27.13 0.07 7.23
C PHE A 73 28.50 -0.59 7.27
N LEU A 74 29.37 -0.22 6.32
CA LEU A 74 30.76 -0.64 6.30
C LEU A 74 31.64 0.51 5.78
N ARG A 75 32.77 0.76 6.42
CA ARG A 75 33.78 1.69 5.94
C ARG A 75 35.13 0.97 5.83
N LEU A 76 35.70 1.00 4.65
CA LEU A 76 36.99 0.40 4.33
C LEU A 76 38.00 1.51 3.99
N HIS A 77 39.17 1.45 4.62
CA HIS A 77 40.33 2.28 4.28
C HIS A 77 41.25 1.42 3.43
N LEU A 78 41.39 1.79 2.15
CA LEU A 78 42.19 1.07 1.18
C LEU A 78 43.36 1.98 0.74
N GLU A 79 44.32 1.40 0.04
CA GLU A 79 45.45 2.19 -0.47
C GLU A 79 44.96 3.22 -1.50
N GLY A 80 45.16 4.51 -1.17
CA GLY A 80 44.77 5.62 -2.03
C GLY A 80 43.30 6.04 -2.01
N TYR A 81 42.37 5.31 -1.31
CA TYR A 81 40.97 5.71 -1.23
C TYR A 81 40.26 5.12 0.00
N THR A 82 39.09 5.68 0.29
CA THR A 82 38.18 5.15 1.29
C THR A 82 36.86 4.75 0.60
N LEU A 83 36.39 3.55 0.87
CA LEU A 83 35.07 3.08 0.42
C LEU A 83 34.11 3.03 1.61
N LYS A 84 32.92 3.57 1.43
CA LYS A 84 31.82 3.46 2.35
C LYS A 84 30.65 2.75 1.64
N TRP A 85 30.18 1.65 2.24
CA TRP A 85 28.98 0.94 1.83
C TRP A 85 27.88 1.15 2.88
N GLU A 86 26.65 1.37 2.41
CA GLU A 86 25.46 1.52 3.26
C GLU A 86 24.27 0.89 2.58
N ARG A 87 23.51 0.09 3.34
CA ARG A 87 22.27 -0.51 2.87
C ARG A 87 21.06 0.16 3.51
N HIS A 88 20.11 0.58 2.69
CA HIS A 88 18.84 1.13 3.06
C HIS A 88 17.70 0.15 2.69
N THR A 89 16.47 0.53 2.98
CA THR A 89 15.29 -0.33 2.73
C THR A 89 15.15 -0.73 1.25
N GLU A 90 15.37 0.20 0.31
CA GLU A 90 15.13 -0.03 -1.12
C GLU A 90 16.39 0.06 -1.98
N PHE A 91 17.49 0.57 -1.43
CA PHE A 91 18.74 0.73 -2.18
C PHE A 91 19.96 0.54 -1.28
N SER A 92 21.06 0.19 -1.92
CA SER A 92 22.40 0.21 -1.32
C SER A 92 23.25 1.24 -2.01
N ARG A 93 24.14 1.90 -1.27
CA ARG A 93 25.03 2.93 -1.81
C ARG A 93 26.49 2.64 -1.54
N TYR A 94 27.31 2.94 -2.51
CA TYR A 94 28.76 2.83 -2.50
C TYR A 94 29.33 4.23 -2.71
N SER A 95 30.13 4.71 -1.76
CA SER A 95 30.82 6.01 -1.85
C SER A 95 32.30 5.77 -1.79
N ILE A 96 32.99 6.07 -2.86
CA ILE A 96 34.45 5.94 -3.00
C ILE A 96 35.05 7.34 -2.99
N VAL A 97 35.89 7.63 -2.02
CA VAL A 97 36.56 8.92 -1.86
C VAL A 97 38.07 8.74 -2.12
N GLN A 98 38.55 9.39 -3.14
CA GLN A 98 39.97 9.43 -3.47
C GLN A 98 40.51 10.86 -3.46
N PRO A 99 41.78 11.11 -3.04
CA PRO A 99 42.38 12.42 -3.14
C PRO A 99 42.61 12.83 -4.61
N LEU A 100 42.49 14.11 -4.90
CA LEU A 100 42.97 14.72 -6.15
C LEU A 100 44.34 15.32 -5.93
N ALA A 101 45.20 15.25 -6.96
CA ALA A 101 46.55 15.79 -6.87
C ALA A 101 46.56 17.30 -6.62
N THR A 102 45.71 18.04 -7.34
CA THR A 102 45.50 19.49 -7.18
C THR A 102 44.04 19.85 -7.43
N SER A 103 43.62 21.07 -7.06
CA SER A 103 42.30 21.60 -7.38
C SER A 103 42.13 21.85 -8.89
N GLU A 104 43.22 22.05 -9.63
CA GLU A 104 43.21 22.33 -11.07
C GLU A 104 42.96 21.09 -11.92
N CYS A 105 43.10 19.86 -11.38
CA CYS A 105 42.84 18.62 -12.10
C CYS A 105 41.43 18.55 -12.70
N VAL A 106 40.45 19.24 -12.11
CA VAL A 106 39.07 19.25 -12.62
C VAL A 106 38.87 19.96 -13.95
N CYS A 107 39.87 20.71 -14.41
CA CYS A 107 39.88 21.29 -15.76
C CYS A 107 40.02 20.23 -16.87
N GLU A 108 40.50 19.03 -16.53
CA GLU A 108 40.69 17.91 -17.43
C GLU A 108 39.89 16.66 -16.96
N PRO A 109 38.54 16.65 -17.07
CA PRO A 109 37.71 15.57 -16.55
C PRO A 109 38.11 14.19 -17.05
N ALA A 110 38.58 14.08 -18.31
CA ALA A 110 39.00 12.81 -18.90
C ALA A 110 40.19 12.19 -18.16
N GLN A 111 41.17 13.02 -17.71
CA GLN A 111 42.30 12.54 -16.92
C GLN A 111 41.88 12.10 -15.52
N VAL A 112 40.99 12.88 -14.88
CA VAL A 112 40.43 12.51 -13.56
C VAL A 112 39.70 11.17 -13.64
N LEU A 113 38.92 10.96 -14.69
CA LEU A 113 38.20 9.71 -14.91
C LEU A 113 39.12 8.53 -15.23
N ALA A 114 40.23 8.78 -15.91
CA ALA A 114 41.26 7.76 -16.17
C ALA A 114 42.01 7.34 -14.89
N SER A 115 42.01 8.20 -13.86
CA SER A 115 42.72 7.99 -12.57
C SER A 115 41.83 7.49 -11.44
N LEU A 116 40.66 6.90 -11.75
CA LEU A 116 39.76 6.34 -10.73
C LEU A 116 40.46 5.24 -9.92
N ALA A 117 40.41 5.36 -8.61
CA ALA A 117 41.03 4.41 -7.69
C ALA A 117 40.41 3.00 -7.76
N VAL A 118 39.16 2.91 -8.23
CA VAL A 118 38.46 1.66 -8.40
C VAL A 118 38.29 1.34 -9.89
N PRO A 119 38.67 0.13 -10.35
CA PRO A 119 38.57 -0.23 -11.77
C PRO A 119 37.14 -0.19 -12.29
N ALA A 120 36.94 0.27 -13.53
CA ALA A 120 35.65 0.29 -14.20
C ALA A 120 34.94 -1.08 -14.23
N PRO A 121 35.59 -2.24 -14.38
CA PRO A 121 34.95 -3.56 -14.25
C PRO A 121 34.35 -3.78 -12.88
N TRP A 122 34.98 -3.33 -11.78
CA TRP A 122 34.42 -3.45 -10.44
C TRP A 122 33.16 -2.59 -10.28
N LEU A 123 33.18 -1.34 -10.75
CA LEU A 123 32.01 -0.47 -10.73
C LEU A 123 30.83 -1.07 -11.50
N ARG A 124 31.07 -1.69 -12.66
CA ARG A 124 30.03 -2.37 -13.46
C ARG A 124 29.47 -3.61 -12.80
N ALA A 125 30.25 -4.26 -11.93
CA ALA A 125 29.86 -5.47 -11.23
C ALA A 125 29.11 -5.20 -9.92
N ILE A 126 28.86 -3.94 -9.53
CA ILE A 126 28.02 -3.60 -8.36
C ILE A 126 26.66 -4.28 -8.50
N PRO A 127 26.25 -5.12 -7.53
CA PRO A 127 24.99 -5.85 -7.63
C PRO A 127 23.77 -4.93 -7.48
N GLY A 128 22.82 -5.05 -8.40
CA GLY A 128 21.58 -4.28 -8.43
C GLY A 128 21.48 -3.34 -9.64
N ALA A 129 20.34 -2.70 -9.79
CA ALA A 129 20.09 -1.73 -10.85
C ALA A 129 20.42 -0.31 -10.38
N THR A 130 21.25 0.42 -11.14
CA THR A 130 21.67 1.80 -10.78
C THR A 130 20.47 2.75 -10.74
N VAL A 131 20.33 3.47 -9.63
CA VAL A 131 19.36 4.55 -9.43
C VAL A 131 20.02 5.90 -9.59
N ALA A 132 21.15 6.10 -8.90
CA ALA A 132 21.94 7.33 -8.96
C ALA A 132 23.41 6.98 -9.08
N ALA A 133 24.13 7.70 -9.92
CA ALA A 133 25.58 7.62 -10.04
C ALA A 133 26.13 9.03 -10.19
N VAL A 134 26.99 9.44 -9.26
CA VAL A 134 27.50 10.81 -9.19
C VAL A 134 29.03 10.81 -9.06
N GLN A 135 29.68 11.62 -9.86
CA GLN A 135 31.07 12.01 -9.69
C GLN A 135 31.11 13.45 -9.17
N MET A 136 31.49 13.60 -7.92
CA MET A 136 31.57 14.89 -7.26
C MET A 136 33.02 15.27 -7.03
N ALA A 137 33.51 16.26 -7.78
CA ALA A 137 34.79 16.89 -7.48
C ALA A 137 34.63 17.91 -6.36
N MET A 138 35.43 17.81 -5.33
CA MET A 138 35.46 18.73 -4.21
C MET A 138 36.86 19.39 -4.12
N VAL A 139 36.94 20.69 -4.36
CA VAL A 139 38.20 21.40 -4.54
C VAL A 139 38.30 22.66 -3.66
N HIS A 140 39.50 23.14 -3.47
CA HIS A 140 39.72 24.44 -2.87
C HIS A 140 39.59 25.56 -3.92
N GLY A 141 38.99 26.70 -3.52
CA GLY A 141 38.92 27.88 -4.37
C GLY A 141 38.44 29.11 -3.60
N ASP A 142 38.68 30.27 -4.20
CA ASP A 142 38.20 31.54 -3.68
C ASP A 142 36.80 31.85 -4.21
N LEU A 143 35.83 31.87 -3.33
CA LEU A 143 34.42 32.11 -3.66
C LEU A 143 34.12 33.53 -4.18
N GLN A 144 35.06 34.46 -4.06
CA GLN A 144 34.90 35.80 -4.63
C GLN A 144 35.14 35.83 -6.14
N GLN A 145 35.81 34.81 -6.70
CA GLN A 145 36.15 34.71 -8.12
C GLN A 145 35.01 33.98 -8.90
N GLY A 146 33.78 34.50 -8.86
CA GLY A 146 32.58 33.83 -9.40
C GLY A 146 32.71 33.45 -10.89
N SER A 147 33.31 34.28 -11.75
CA SER A 147 33.50 33.96 -13.17
C SER A 147 34.47 32.79 -13.39
N VAL A 148 35.60 32.78 -12.67
CA VAL A 148 36.58 31.68 -12.75
C VAL A 148 35.96 30.35 -12.26
N LEU A 149 35.18 30.38 -11.19
CA LEU A 149 34.53 29.20 -10.68
C LEU A 149 33.42 28.69 -11.62
N MET A 150 32.75 29.58 -12.35
CA MET A 150 31.79 29.20 -13.35
C MET A 150 32.44 28.53 -14.56
N GLU A 151 33.59 29.06 -15.04
CA GLU A 151 34.37 28.44 -16.11
C GLU A 151 34.85 27.03 -15.68
N LEU A 152 35.39 26.92 -14.47
CA LEU A 152 35.79 25.64 -13.89
C LEU A 152 34.61 24.65 -13.83
N ALA A 153 33.43 25.12 -13.41
CA ALA A 153 32.23 24.29 -13.36
C ALA A 153 31.80 23.85 -14.77
N GLN A 154 31.83 24.73 -15.76
CA GLN A 154 31.50 24.38 -17.15
C GLN A 154 32.47 23.34 -17.73
N GLN A 155 33.75 23.44 -17.44
CA GLN A 155 34.76 22.44 -17.86
C GLN A 155 34.48 21.08 -17.22
N TRP A 156 34.23 21.04 -15.90
CA TRP A 156 33.98 19.78 -15.19
C TRP A 156 32.64 19.14 -15.60
N LEU A 157 31.59 19.94 -15.71
CA LEU A 157 30.22 19.45 -15.97
C LEU A 157 30.00 19.13 -17.46
N GLY A 158 30.64 19.87 -18.36
CA GLY A 158 30.56 19.69 -19.80
C GLY A 158 29.40 20.39 -20.48
N GLY A 159 28.64 21.21 -19.77
CA GLY A 159 27.47 21.94 -20.30
C GLY A 159 27.30 23.33 -19.72
N SER A 160 26.23 24.03 -20.11
CA SER A 160 25.98 25.44 -19.76
C SER A 160 24.76 25.65 -18.86
N ASP A 161 23.86 24.66 -18.75
CA ASP A 161 22.60 24.76 -17.96
C ASP A 161 22.87 24.42 -16.47
N ILE A 162 23.71 25.22 -15.83
CA ILE A 162 24.19 24.94 -14.48
C ILE A 162 23.24 25.51 -13.44
N ALA A 163 22.80 24.66 -12.52
CA ALA A 163 22.26 25.07 -11.24
C ALA A 163 23.41 25.26 -10.25
N ALA A 164 23.48 26.40 -9.59
CA ALA A 164 24.56 26.73 -8.69
C ALA A 164 24.05 27.44 -7.42
N SER A 165 24.61 27.05 -6.27
CA SER A 165 24.27 27.61 -4.98
C SER A 165 25.48 27.81 -4.11
N GLN A 166 25.52 28.93 -3.38
CA GLN A 166 26.37 28.98 -2.20
C GLN A 166 25.71 28.22 -1.06
N LEU A 167 26.46 27.36 -0.37
CA LEU A 167 26.00 26.47 0.67
C LEU A 167 26.49 26.88 2.07
N GLY A 168 25.75 26.48 3.11
CA GLY A 168 26.16 26.72 4.48
C GLY A 168 26.35 28.20 4.82
N HIS A 169 25.40 29.05 4.37
CA HIS A 169 25.42 30.50 4.50
C HIS A 169 26.56 31.21 3.69
N GLY A 170 26.98 30.58 2.60
CA GLY A 170 28.01 31.15 1.72
C GLY A 170 29.43 30.66 2.00
N HIS A 171 29.56 29.57 2.76
CA HIS A 171 30.89 28.99 3.04
C HIS A 171 31.50 28.21 1.86
N SER A 172 30.68 27.53 1.05
CA SER A 172 31.10 26.75 -0.12
C SER A 172 30.14 27.01 -1.27
N ALA A 173 30.51 26.65 -2.49
CA ALA A 173 29.66 26.72 -3.66
C ALA A 173 29.52 25.32 -4.28
N ALA A 174 28.33 24.99 -4.74
CA ALA A 174 28.03 23.75 -5.47
C ALA A 174 27.44 24.06 -6.84
N TYR A 175 27.84 23.26 -7.83
CA TYR A 175 27.46 23.39 -9.23
C TYR A 175 27.04 21.99 -9.74
N THR A 176 25.95 21.91 -10.49
CA THR A 176 25.48 20.68 -11.14
C THR A 176 24.57 21.01 -12.31
N GLU A 177 24.44 20.09 -13.26
CA GLU A 177 23.44 20.17 -14.35
C GLU A 177 22.28 19.21 -14.15
N PHE A 178 22.36 18.28 -13.19
CA PHE A 178 21.42 17.17 -13.04
C PHE A 178 21.22 16.35 -14.32
N LYS A 179 22.28 16.22 -15.12
CA LYS A 179 22.28 15.47 -16.38
C LYS A 179 23.23 14.27 -16.28
N ILE A 180 22.81 13.14 -16.83
CA ILE A 180 23.65 11.96 -16.96
C ILE A 180 24.59 12.17 -18.14
N SER A 181 25.90 12.09 -17.90
CA SER A 181 26.95 12.16 -18.92
C SER A 181 27.05 10.84 -19.70
N ALA A 182 27.85 10.84 -20.79
CA ALA A 182 28.00 9.65 -21.64
C ALA A 182 28.62 8.44 -20.92
N ASP A 183 29.32 8.65 -19.81
CA ASP A 183 29.89 7.61 -18.93
C ASP A 183 28.89 7.03 -17.92
N GLY A 184 27.65 7.56 -17.90
CA GLY A 184 26.56 7.13 -17.02
C GLY A 184 26.53 7.82 -15.67
N PHE A 185 27.43 8.77 -15.40
CA PHE A 185 27.46 9.54 -14.15
C PHE A 185 26.84 10.93 -14.32
N GLU A 186 26.19 11.42 -13.30
CA GLU A 186 25.99 12.85 -13.10
C GLU A 186 27.27 13.46 -12.52
N ARG A 187 27.55 14.71 -12.86
CA ARG A 187 28.69 15.43 -12.32
C ARG A 187 28.27 16.55 -11.40
N MET A 188 29.03 16.72 -10.33
CA MET A 188 28.91 17.83 -9.39
C MET A 188 30.27 18.41 -9.10
N LEU A 189 30.34 19.73 -8.94
CA LEU A 189 31.54 20.43 -8.46
C LEU A 189 31.17 21.13 -7.14
N VAL A 190 32.01 20.94 -6.13
CA VAL A 190 31.93 21.68 -4.87
C VAL A 190 33.26 22.42 -4.66
N VAL A 191 33.14 23.72 -4.48
CA VAL A 191 34.29 24.58 -4.19
C VAL A 191 34.19 25.11 -2.77
N ALA A 192 35.23 24.97 -1.99
CA ALA A 192 35.30 25.44 -0.62
C ALA A 192 36.62 26.15 -0.32
N PRO A 193 36.65 27.11 0.63
CA PRO A 193 37.85 27.82 1.01
C PRO A 193 38.95 26.89 1.56
N VAL A 194 40.21 27.27 1.39
CA VAL A 194 41.33 26.65 2.08
C VAL A 194 41.07 26.68 3.59
N GLY A 195 41.36 25.57 4.31
CA GLY A 195 41.09 25.44 5.74
C GLY A 195 39.68 24.93 6.08
N THR A 196 38.88 24.58 5.10
CA THR A 196 37.59 23.89 5.35
C THR A 196 37.84 22.58 6.07
N SER A 197 37.20 22.38 7.21
CA SER A 197 37.38 21.14 7.99
C SER A 197 36.81 19.93 7.27
N GLN A 198 37.46 18.77 7.42
CA GLN A 198 37.07 17.50 6.83
C GLN A 198 35.59 17.12 7.16
N ALA A 199 35.15 17.37 8.40
CA ALA A 199 33.79 17.12 8.82
C ALA A 199 32.76 18.01 8.10
N ARG A 200 33.14 19.26 7.76
CA ARG A 200 32.26 20.17 7.01
C ARG A 200 32.17 19.75 5.55
N ALA A 201 33.29 19.47 4.93
CA ALA A 201 33.37 18.96 3.55
C ALA A 201 32.56 17.65 3.42
N GLY A 202 32.72 16.72 4.36
CA GLY A 202 31.99 15.46 4.38
C GLY A 202 30.45 15.67 4.52
N ARG A 203 29.99 16.61 5.38
CA ARG A 203 28.56 16.91 5.47
C ARG A 203 27.97 17.50 4.20
N VAL A 204 28.71 18.39 3.50
CA VAL A 204 28.24 18.97 2.24
C VAL A 204 28.14 17.87 1.19
N SER A 205 29.16 17.04 1.01
CA SER A 205 29.17 15.91 0.10
C SER A 205 27.97 14.97 0.38
N GLN A 206 27.81 14.55 1.63
CA GLN A 206 26.74 13.63 2.01
C GLN A 206 25.35 14.20 1.69
N ARG A 207 25.08 15.47 2.00
CA ARG A 207 23.79 16.11 1.75
C ARG A 207 23.44 16.19 0.26
N LEU A 208 24.42 16.53 -0.58
CA LEU A 208 24.22 16.59 -2.03
C LEU A 208 23.97 15.21 -2.64
N LEU A 209 24.72 14.19 -2.22
CA LEU A 209 24.54 12.81 -2.68
C LEU A 209 23.21 12.21 -2.20
N GLU A 210 22.82 12.51 -0.97
CA GLU A 210 21.52 12.12 -0.43
C GLU A 210 20.35 12.83 -1.14
N LEU A 211 20.50 14.13 -1.41
CA LEU A 211 19.53 14.90 -2.19
C LEU A 211 19.27 14.25 -3.55
N GLU A 212 20.34 13.90 -4.28
CA GLU A 212 20.26 13.28 -5.59
C GLU A 212 19.58 11.90 -5.53
N THR A 213 20.01 11.07 -4.58
CA THR A 213 19.44 9.73 -4.39
C THR A 213 17.94 9.81 -4.05
N TYR A 214 17.58 10.67 -3.09
CA TYR A 214 16.18 10.78 -2.65
C TYR A 214 15.30 11.40 -3.72
N ARG A 215 15.81 12.34 -4.54
CA ARG A 215 15.12 12.88 -5.70
C ARG A 215 14.72 11.78 -6.68
N LEU A 216 15.66 10.92 -7.04
CA LEU A 216 15.41 9.82 -7.98
C LEU A 216 14.50 8.75 -7.38
N MET A 217 14.66 8.43 -6.11
CA MET A 217 13.76 7.50 -5.41
C MET A 217 12.33 8.05 -5.30
N ALA A 218 12.15 9.35 -5.07
CA ALA A 218 10.84 10.00 -5.07
C ALA A 218 10.19 9.95 -6.46
N LEU A 219 10.96 10.23 -7.52
CA LEU A 219 10.47 10.20 -8.89
C LEU A 219 9.99 8.82 -9.36
N ARG A 220 10.37 7.72 -8.70
CA ARG A 220 9.90 6.37 -9.05
C ARG A 220 8.38 6.19 -8.94
N GLY A 221 7.69 7.04 -8.18
CA GLY A 221 6.23 7.07 -8.14
C GLY A 221 5.58 7.63 -9.41
N LEU A 222 6.27 8.50 -10.17
CA LEU A 222 5.68 9.17 -11.32
C LEU A 222 5.30 8.24 -12.48
N PRO A 223 6.12 7.27 -12.91
CA PRO A 223 5.71 6.29 -13.91
C PRO A 223 4.50 5.46 -13.47
N VAL A 224 4.43 5.11 -12.18
CA VAL A 224 3.33 4.33 -11.60
C VAL A 224 2.01 5.09 -11.72
N VAL A 225 1.97 6.37 -11.35
CA VAL A 225 0.73 7.16 -11.45
C VAL A 225 0.33 7.44 -12.89
N LYS A 226 1.29 7.57 -13.80
CA LYS A 226 0.99 7.69 -15.25
C LYS A 226 0.32 6.45 -15.81
N ALA A 227 0.77 5.26 -15.41
CA ALA A 227 0.17 3.99 -15.80
C ALA A 227 -1.19 3.76 -15.13
N LEU A 228 -1.33 4.13 -13.84
CA LEU A 228 -2.56 3.94 -13.07
C LEU A 228 -3.68 4.92 -13.47
N GLY A 229 -3.36 6.11 -13.97
CA GLY A 229 -4.32 7.17 -14.27
C GLY A 229 -5.51 6.74 -15.13
N PRO A 230 -5.31 6.11 -16.30
CA PRO A 230 -6.38 5.58 -17.15
C PRO A 230 -7.24 4.53 -16.45
N GLU A 231 -6.63 3.64 -15.67
CA GLU A 231 -7.31 2.58 -14.91
C GLU A 231 -8.24 3.16 -13.83
N LEU A 232 -7.79 4.20 -13.13
CA LEU A 232 -8.60 4.93 -12.16
C LEU A 232 -9.80 5.62 -12.83
N ALA A 233 -9.58 6.28 -13.96
CA ALA A 233 -10.65 6.93 -14.70
C ALA A 233 -11.73 5.94 -15.14
N GLN A 234 -11.35 4.75 -15.61
CA GLN A 234 -12.29 3.68 -15.95
C GLN A 234 -13.06 3.18 -14.73
N ALA A 235 -12.38 3.00 -13.60
CA ALA A 235 -13.01 2.56 -12.36
C ALA A 235 -13.98 3.62 -11.78
N GLU A 236 -13.63 4.90 -11.86
CA GLU A 236 -14.50 6.01 -11.47
C GLU A 236 -15.75 6.09 -12.35
N THR A 237 -15.60 5.91 -13.67
CA THR A 237 -16.72 5.87 -14.62
C THR A 237 -17.63 4.68 -14.36
N ALA A 238 -17.06 3.49 -14.10
CA ALA A 238 -17.83 2.30 -13.76
C ALA A 238 -18.64 2.49 -12.46
N LEU A 239 -18.05 3.11 -11.44
CA LEU A 239 -18.76 3.42 -10.19
C LEU A 239 -19.90 4.42 -10.43
N ALA A 240 -19.68 5.44 -11.26
CA ALA A 240 -20.69 6.43 -11.61
C ALA A 240 -21.88 5.79 -12.36
N ASP A 241 -21.62 4.89 -13.32
CA ASP A 241 -22.66 4.13 -14.04
C ASP A 241 -23.47 3.26 -13.08
N ILE A 242 -22.82 2.49 -12.20
CA ILE A 242 -23.49 1.67 -11.18
C ILE A 242 -24.39 2.55 -10.31
N THR A 243 -23.89 3.70 -9.85
CA THR A 243 -24.65 4.62 -8.98
C THR A 243 -25.88 5.19 -9.72
N THR A 244 -25.74 5.61 -10.98
CA THR A 244 -26.83 6.12 -11.80
C THR A 244 -27.91 5.05 -12.02
N ARG A 245 -27.52 3.81 -12.30
CA ARG A 245 -28.45 2.70 -12.50
C ARG A 245 -29.13 2.27 -11.21
N LEU A 246 -28.46 2.41 -10.07
CA LEU A 246 -29.01 2.18 -8.74
C LEU A 246 -30.11 3.22 -8.41
N GLU A 247 -29.89 4.48 -8.72
CA GLU A 247 -30.86 5.57 -8.53
C GLU A 247 -32.07 5.40 -9.46
N GLY A 248 -31.83 5.09 -10.73
CA GLY A 248 -32.87 4.93 -11.76
C GLY A 248 -33.68 3.63 -11.70
N ASN A 249 -33.36 2.70 -10.80
CA ASN A 249 -33.94 1.34 -10.76
C ASN A 249 -33.97 0.62 -12.12
N THR A 250 -32.94 0.84 -12.95
CA THR A 250 -32.88 0.33 -14.33
C THR A 250 -32.22 -1.04 -14.45
N ALA A 251 -31.71 -1.59 -13.36
CA ALA A 251 -31.08 -2.91 -13.29
C ALA A 251 -31.46 -3.62 -11.99
N SER A 252 -31.32 -4.95 -11.96
CA SER A 252 -31.55 -5.70 -10.73
C SER A 252 -30.45 -5.41 -9.70
N ASP A 253 -30.84 -5.28 -8.44
CA ASP A 253 -29.92 -5.01 -7.33
C ASP A 253 -28.80 -6.07 -7.26
N GLN A 254 -29.10 -7.34 -7.57
CA GLN A 254 -28.13 -8.43 -7.62
C GLN A 254 -27.08 -8.22 -8.70
N GLN A 255 -27.48 -7.81 -9.93
CA GLN A 255 -26.52 -7.54 -11.01
C GLN A 255 -25.62 -6.36 -10.69
N LEU A 256 -26.16 -5.32 -10.05
CA LEU A 256 -25.37 -4.17 -9.61
C LEU A 256 -24.39 -4.56 -8.51
N LEU A 257 -24.81 -5.44 -7.59
CA LEU A 257 -23.94 -5.96 -6.53
C LEU A 257 -22.75 -6.75 -7.11
N ASP A 258 -23.00 -7.64 -8.07
CA ASP A 258 -21.93 -8.42 -8.70
C ASP A 258 -20.93 -7.53 -9.44
N GLN A 259 -21.40 -6.51 -10.17
CA GLN A 259 -20.55 -5.52 -10.82
C GLN A 259 -19.72 -4.72 -9.81
N LEU A 260 -20.33 -4.33 -8.70
CA LEU A 260 -19.67 -3.56 -7.66
C LEU A 260 -18.63 -4.38 -6.90
N VAL A 261 -18.90 -5.68 -6.66
CA VAL A 261 -17.91 -6.61 -6.08
C VAL A 261 -16.69 -6.77 -7.00
N ALA A 262 -16.92 -6.92 -8.32
CA ALA A 262 -15.83 -6.99 -9.28
C ALA A 262 -15.01 -5.68 -9.33
N LEU A 263 -15.69 -4.53 -9.25
CA LEU A 263 -15.03 -3.21 -9.16
C LEU A 263 -14.23 -3.07 -7.87
N ALA A 264 -14.80 -3.48 -6.72
CA ALA A 264 -14.14 -3.45 -5.43
C ALA A 264 -12.85 -4.29 -5.43
N ALA A 265 -12.90 -5.52 -5.96
CA ALA A 265 -11.73 -6.39 -6.09
C ALA A 265 -10.63 -5.77 -6.97
N ARG A 266 -11.01 -5.07 -8.05
CA ARG A 266 -10.07 -4.36 -8.92
C ARG A 266 -9.42 -3.17 -8.23
N VAL A 267 -10.20 -2.35 -7.53
CA VAL A 267 -9.70 -1.19 -6.78
C VAL A 267 -8.79 -1.63 -5.63
N GLU A 268 -9.17 -2.68 -4.89
CA GLU A 268 -8.35 -3.24 -3.81
C GLU A 268 -7.01 -3.75 -4.33
N ARG A 269 -6.99 -4.39 -5.49
CA ARG A 269 -5.74 -4.79 -6.15
C ARG A 269 -4.86 -3.58 -6.47
N TYR A 270 -5.41 -2.45 -6.93
CA TYR A 270 -4.62 -1.23 -7.17
C TYR A 270 -4.06 -0.66 -5.87
N VAL A 271 -4.82 -0.67 -4.79
CA VAL A 271 -4.36 -0.25 -3.46
C VAL A 271 -3.19 -1.13 -3.01
N ALA A 272 -3.36 -2.45 -3.07
CA ALA A 272 -2.34 -3.41 -2.64
C ALA A 272 -1.02 -3.28 -3.45
N LEU A 273 -1.11 -3.05 -4.76
CA LEU A 273 0.06 -2.95 -5.64
C LEU A 273 0.82 -1.62 -5.49
N HIS A 274 0.12 -0.51 -5.17
CA HIS A 274 0.70 0.82 -5.32
C HIS A 274 0.87 1.60 -4.02
N SER A 275 0.19 1.23 -2.92
CA SER A 275 0.23 1.95 -1.64
C SER A 275 1.65 2.09 -1.09
N TYR A 276 2.45 1.02 -1.15
CA TYR A 276 3.85 1.07 -0.72
C TYR A 276 4.64 2.11 -1.52
N ARG A 277 4.54 2.11 -2.87
CA ARG A 277 5.28 3.06 -3.73
C ARG A 277 4.87 4.50 -3.48
N PHE A 278 3.59 4.76 -3.25
CA PHE A 278 3.10 6.11 -2.95
C PHE A 278 3.61 6.60 -1.59
N SER A 279 3.56 5.76 -0.57
CA SER A 279 4.10 6.08 0.76
C SER A 279 5.62 6.30 0.72
N ALA A 280 6.36 5.44 0.02
CA ALA A 280 7.80 5.60 -0.15
C ALA A 280 8.15 6.88 -0.92
N THR A 281 7.42 7.21 -1.99
CA THR A 281 7.60 8.46 -2.73
C THR A 281 7.41 9.67 -1.84
N GLN A 282 6.37 9.68 -1.01
CA GLN A 282 6.11 10.77 -0.06
C GLN A 282 7.24 10.89 0.97
N ALA A 283 7.72 9.77 1.51
CA ALA A 283 8.82 9.76 2.46
C ALA A 283 10.11 10.32 1.85
N TYR A 284 10.48 9.88 0.64
CA TYR A 284 11.66 10.40 -0.05
C TYR A 284 11.52 11.88 -0.41
N ASN A 285 10.34 12.33 -0.83
CA ASN A 285 10.11 13.75 -1.09
C ASN A 285 10.29 14.61 0.17
N THR A 286 9.83 14.13 1.33
CA THR A 286 10.07 14.80 2.61
C THR A 286 11.56 14.93 2.91
N LEU A 287 12.34 13.86 2.65
CA LEU A 287 13.79 13.89 2.81
C LEU A 287 14.46 14.87 1.83
N VAL A 288 14.00 14.97 0.59
CA VAL A 288 14.49 15.97 -0.37
C VAL A 288 14.30 17.39 0.16
N VAL A 289 13.09 17.71 0.61
CA VAL A 289 12.76 19.04 1.18
C VAL A 289 13.66 19.34 2.40
N GLN A 290 13.85 18.35 3.28
CA GLN A 290 14.73 18.50 4.43
C GLN A 290 16.20 18.74 4.01
N ARG A 291 16.73 17.98 3.04
CA ARG A 291 18.11 18.16 2.57
C ARG A 291 18.33 19.51 1.91
N ILE A 292 17.37 20.01 1.12
CA ILE A 292 17.42 21.37 0.56
C ILE A 292 17.51 22.41 1.70
N ALA A 293 16.68 22.32 2.70
CA ALA A 293 16.69 23.24 3.84
C ALA A 293 18.05 23.18 4.61
N GLU A 294 18.62 22.00 4.77
CA GLU A 294 19.93 21.81 5.43
C GLU A 294 21.12 22.33 4.63
N LEU A 295 21.00 22.46 3.30
CA LEU A 295 22.04 23.08 2.46
C LEU A 295 22.21 24.55 2.81
N ARG A 296 21.19 25.24 3.34
CA ARG A 296 21.22 26.67 3.69
C ARG A 296 21.75 27.51 2.55
N GLU A 297 21.05 27.40 1.42
CA GLU A 297 21.46 27.98 0.15
C GLU A 297 21.39 29.53 0.15
N LYS A 298 22.31 30.12 -0.60
CA LYS A 298 22.22 31.51 -1.06
C LYS A 298 22.34 31.54 -2.58
N VAL A 299 21.58 32.47 -3.18
CA VAL A 299 21.58 32.69 -4.63
C VAL A 299 22.96 33.17 -5.11
N MET A 300 23.38 32.65 -6.25
CA MET A 300 24.55 33.15 -6.99
C MET A 300 24.07 33.96 -8.19
N PRO A 301 24.63 35.15 -8.47
CA PRO A 301 24.19 35.97 -9.58
C PRO A 301 24.22 35.20 -10.92
N GLY A 302 23.15 35.32 -11.68
CA GLY A 302 23.03 34.71 -13.02
C GLY A 302 22.74 33.20 -13.04
N THR A 303 22.52 32.54 -11.90
CA THR A 303 22.20 31.11 -11.84
C THR A 303 20.93 30.84 -11.05
N GLN A 304 20.31 29.70 -11.32
CA GLN A 304 19.23 29.13 -10.51
C GLN A 304 19.84 28.31 -9.36
N THR A 305 19.30 28.41 -8.15
CA THR A 305 19.74 27.59 -7.04
C THR A 305 19.34 26.12 -7.25
N ILE A 306 20.05 25.21 -6.55
CA ILE A 306 19.73 23.78 -6.54
C ILE A 306 18.30 23.56 -6.03
N GLY A 307 17.91 24.27 -4.96
CA GLY A 307 16.57 24.20 -4.37
C GLY A 307 15.47 24.71 -5.31
N GLU A 308 15.71 25.86 -6.00
CA GLU A 308 14.76 26.37 -7.01
C GLU A 308 14.62 25.39 -8.18
N PHE A 309 15.72 24.81 -8.66
CA PHE A 309 15.66 23.79 -9.69
C PHE A 309 14.79 22.60 -9.26
N MET A 310 14.98 22.10 -8.05
CA MET A 310 14.18 21.01 -7.50
C MET A 310 12.70 21.40 -7.36
N GLN A 311 12.43 22.57 -6.81
CA GLN A 311 11.06 23.05 -6.63
C GLN A 311 10.29 23.15 -7.95
N ARG A 312 10.93 23.65 -8.98
CA ARG A 312 10.30 23.80 -10.31
C ARG A 312 10.07 22.50 -11.05
N ARG A 313 10.95 21.50 -10.86
CA ARG A 313 10.95 20.25 -11.62
C ARG A 313 10.36 19.06 -10.86
N LEU A 314 10.65 18.95 -9.58
CA LEU A 314 10.19 17.83 -8.74
C LEU A 314 8.81 18.06 -8.15
N SER A 315 8.51 19.27 -7.64
CA SER A 315 7.24 19.51 -6.92
C SER A 315 5.99 19.22 -7.75
N PRO A 316 5.90 19.57 -9.06
CA PRO A 316 4.71 19.21 -9.86
C PRO A 316 4.53 17.68 -10.00
N ALA A 317 5.64 16.95 -10.13
CA ALA A 317 5.61 15.49 -10.21
C ALA A 317 5.12 14.88 -8.88
N MET A 318 5.60 15.39 -7.75
CA MET A 318 5.16 14.93 -6.42
C MET A 318 3.70 15.28 -6.15
N ALA A 319 3.24 16.46 -6.56
CA ALA A 319 1.83 16.83 -6.48
C ALA A 319 0.93 15.87 -7.29
N THR A 320 1.37 15.47 -8.48
CA THR A 320 0.66 14.49 -9.31
C THR A 320 0.58 13.13 -8.61
N VAL A 321 1.67 12.66 -8.00
CA VAL A 321 1.67 11.40 -7.23
C VAL A 321 0.72 11.49 -6.05
N ALA A 322 0.79 12.56 -5.26
CA ALA A 322 -0.07 12.76 -4.10
C ALA A 322 -1.56 12.82 -4.49
N ALA A 323 -1.91 13.57 -5.55
CA ALA A 323 -3.27 13.67 -6.05
C ALA A 323 -3.82 12.31 -6.52
N THR A 324 -2.99 11.51 -7.22
CA THR A 324 -3.41 10.18 -7.70
C THR A 324 -3.58 9.20 -6.54
N ALA A 325 -2.69 9.21 -5.55
CA ALA A 325 -2.82 8.42 -4.34
C ALA A 325 -4.11 8.75 -3.58
N GLN A 326 -4.44 10.05 -3.46
CA GLN A 326 -5.68 10.51 -2.84
C GLN A 326 -6.92 10.10 -3.64
N ARG A 327 -6.88 10.17 -4.97
CA ARG A 327 -7.97 9.69 -5.84
C ARG A 327 -8.23 8.21 -5.62
N LEU A 328 -7.18 7.38 -5.59
CA LEU A 328 -7.30 5.94 -5.34
C LEU A 328 -7.94 5.66 -3.97
N ALA A 329 -7.48 6.33 -2.91
CA ALA A 329 -8.04 6.19 -1.57
C ALA A 329 -9.53 6.59 -1.53
N THR A 330 -9.87 7.74 -2.14
CA THR A 330 -11.26 8.21 -2.22
C THR A 330 -12.14 7.26 -3.02
N LEU A 331 -11.63 6.70 -4.13
CA LEU A 331 -12.37 5.72 -4.92
C LEU A 331 -12.64 4.43 -4.13
N SER A 332 -11.64 3.91 -3.42
CA SER A 332 -11.79 2.73 -2.54
C SER A 332 -12.87 2.96 -1.49
N GLU A 333 -12.86 4.12 -0.83
CA GLU A 333 -13.86 4.48 0.17
C GLU A 333 -15.27 4.60 -0.42
N ARG A 334 -15.41 5.23 -1.61
CA ARG A 334 -16.69 5.36 -2.32
C ARG A 334 -17.24 3.99 -2.71
N VAL A 335 -16.41 3.11 -3.26
CA VAL A 335 -16.79 1.74 -3.63
C VAL A 335 -17.25 0.98 -2.39
N SER A 336 -16.53 1.07 -1.27
CA SER A 336 -16.91 0.43 0.00
C SER A 336 -18.27 0.93 0.51
N ARG A 337 -18.51 2.24 0.53
CA ARG A 337 -19.80 2.83 0.95
C ARG A 337 -20.94 2.39 0.03
N THR A 338 -20.75 2.44 -1.28
CA THR A 338 -21.79 2.02 -2.24
C THR A 338 -22.09 0.53 -2.09
N SER A 339 -21.08 -0.31 -1.83
CA SER A 339 -21.25 -1.74 -1.58
C SER A 339 -22.08 -2.01 -0.32
N ALA A 340 -21.83 -1.27 0.75
CA ALA A 340 -22.62 -1.40 1.99
C ALA A 340 -24.09 -1.00 1.77
N LEU A 341 -24.35 0.11 1.08
CA LEU A 341 -25.70 0.56 0.76
C LEU A 341 -26.44 -0.46 -0.10
N LEU A 342 -25.82 -0.98 -1.14
CA LEU A 342 -26.44 -1.94 -2.05
C LEU A 342 -26.70 -3.29 -1.37
N ARG A 343 -25.79 -3.76 -0.53
CA ARG A 343 -26.01 -4.97 0.28
C ARG A 343 -27.22 -4.82 1.19
N THR A 344 -27.32 -3.70 1.91
CA THR A 344 -28.50 -3.43 2.77
C THR A 344 -29.80 -3.42 1.96
N ARG A 345 -29.80 -2.87 0.74
CA ARG A 345 -30.97 -2.87 -0.14
C ARG A 345 -31.36 -4.29 -0.59
N VAL A 346 -30.39 -5.10 -0.98
CA VAL A 346 -30.60 -6.52 -1.34
C VAL A 346 -31.15 -7.31 -0.15
N ASP A 347 -30.61 -7.10 1.05
CA ASP A 347 -31.07 -7.77 2.27
C ASP A 347 -32.53 -7.41 2.59
N ILE A 348 -32.90 -6.12 2.49
CA ILE A 348 -34.29 -5.66 2.67
C ILE A 348 -35.24 -6.29 1.63
N ALA A 349 -34.83 -6.31 0.36
CA ALA A 349 -35.63 -6.90 -0.71
C ALA A 349 -35.83 -8.41 -0.50
N THR A 350 -34.80 -9.12 -0.06
CA THR A 350 -34.87 -10.55 0.26
C THR A 350 -35.79 -10.81 1.44
N GLU A 351 -35.71 -10.00 2.49
CA GLU A 351 -36.59 -10.12 3.66
C GLU A 351 -38.08 -9.86 3.28
N GLN A 352 -38.34 -8.87 2.45
CA GLN A 352 -39.69 -8.61 1.94
C GLN A 352 -40.25 -9.80 1.13
N GLN A 353 -39.41 -10.44 0.28
CA GLN A 353 -39.81 -11.64 -0.46
C GLN A 353 -40.12 -12.80 0.49
N ASN A 354 -39.29 -13.00 1.52
CA ASN A 354 -39.49 -14.02 2.53
C ASN A 354 -40.80 -13.80 3.30
N GLN A 355 -41.10 -12.56 3.69
CA GLN A 355 -42.37 -12.20 4.36
C GLN A 355 -43.56 -12.49 3.46
N GLN A 356 -43.52 -12.12 2.18
CA GLN A 356 -44.59 -12.43 1.21
C GLN A 356 -44.78 -13.93 1.02
N LEU A 357 -43.69 -14.71 1.01
CA LEU A 357 -43.78 -16.17 0.91
C LEU A 357 -44.42 -16.78 2.16
N LEU A 358 -44.03 -16.34 3.36
CA LEU A 358 -44.62 -16.76 4.61
C LEU A 358 -46.10 -16.43 4.68
N GLU A 359 -46.52 -15.23 4.24
CA GLU A 359 -47.92 -14.82 4.18
C GLU A 359 -48.73 -15.73 3.26
N LYS A 360 -48.20 -16.07 2.07
CA LYS A 360 -48.84 -17.02 1.14
C LYS A 360 -48.96 -18.42 1.74
N LEU A 361 -47.91 -18.90 2.43
CA LEU A 361 -47.94 -20.21 3.11
C LEU A 361 -48.97 -20.25 4.23
N THR A 362 -49.03 -19.20 5.07
CA THR A 362 -50.03 -19.09 6.15
C THR A 362 -51.45 -19.10 5.60
N ARG A 363 -51.70 -18.33 4.53
CA ARG A 363 -53.02 -18.31 3.86
C ARG A 363 -53.36 -19.68 3.25
N GLY A 364 -52.38 -20.38 2.69
CA GLY A 364 -52.55 -21.77 2.23
C GLY A 364 -52.97 -22.72 3.36
N GLN A 365 -52.33 -22.64 4.52
CA GLN A 365 -52.68 -23.43 5.71
C GLN A 365 -54.06 -23.11 6.25
N GLU A 366 -54.47 -21.83 6.26
CA GLU A 366 -55.83 -21.46 6.67
C GLU A 366 -56.88 -22.05 5.74
N LEU A 367 -56.68 -22.03 4.42
CA LEU A 367 -57.57 -22.66 3.45
C LEU A 367 -57.64 -24.18 3.66
N GLN A 368 -56.50 -24.82 3.91
CA GLN A 368 -56.44 -26.25 4.19
C GLN A 368 -57.21 -26.63 5.46
N LEU A 369 -57.06 -25.84 6.53
CA LEU A 369 -57.84 -26.03 7.77
C LEU A 369 -59.35 -25.86 7.53
N ARG A 370 -59.79 -24.86 6.75
CA ARG A 370 -61.20 -24.66 6.38
C ARG A 370 -61.72 -25.84 5.59
N LEU A 371 -60.97 -26.34 4.59
CA LEU A 371 -61.38 -27.54 3.84
C LEU A 371 -61.49 -28.75 4.73
N GLN A 372 -60.53 -28.97 5.62
CA GLN A 372 -60.58 -30.07 6.60
C GLN A 372 -61.80 -30.00 7.50
N THR A 373 -62.12 -28.81 8.04
CA THR A 373 -63.30 -28.61 8.87
C THR A 373 -64.59 -28.86 8.09
N THR A 374 -64.68 -28.49 6.82
CA THR A 374 -65.84 -28.76 5.96
C THR A 374 -65.98 -30.24 5.68
N VAL A 375 -64.94 -30.96 5.36
CA VAL A 375 -64.89 -32.41 5.12
C VAL A 375 -65.29 -33.17 6.41
N GLU A 376 -64.84 -32.72 7.56
CA GLU A 376 -65.22 -33.27 8.87
C GLU A 376 -66.72 -33.12 9.14
N GLY A 377 -67.27 -31.91 8.90
CA GLY A 377 -68.68 -31.68 9.02
C GLY A 377 -69.55 -32.63 8.16
N LEU A 378 -69.11 -32.78 6.87
CA LEU A 378 -69.78 -33.74 5.95
C LEU A 378 -69.64 -35.21 6.42
N SER A 379 -68.46 -35.56 6.94
CA SER A 379 -68.21 -36.92 7.45
C SER A 379 -69.06 -37.22 8.69
N ILE A 380 -69.25 -36.27 9.62
CA ILE A 380 -70.10 -36.41 10.77
C ILE A 380 -71.58 -36.65 10.31
N ALA A 381 -72.03 -35.87 9.34
CA ALA A 381 -73.42 -36.04 8.80
C ALA A 381 -73.61 -37.41 8.13
N ALA A 382 -72.62 -37.84 7.29
CA ALA A 382 -72.69 -39.12 6.60
C ALA A 382 -72.66 -40.31 7.57
N ILE A 383 -71.68 -40.30 8.53
CA ILE A 383 -71.60 -41.38 9.54
C ILE A 383 -72.85 -41.43 10.39
N SER A 384 -73.39 -40.30 10.81
CA SER A 384 -74.63 -40.23 11.58
C SER A 384 -75.81 -40.82 10.83
N TYR A 385 -75.89 -40.49 9.52
CA TYR A 385 -76.91 -41.07 8.66
C TYR A 385 -76.86 -42.62 8.60
N TYR A 386 -75.65 -43.16 8.40
CA TYR A 386 -75.43 -44.62 8.35
C TYR A 386 -75.71 -45.28 9.70
N VAL A 387 -75.31 -44.67 10.82
CA VAL A 387 -75.56 -45.22 12.16
C VAL A 387 -77.08 -45.21 12.45
N VAL A 388 -77.80 -44.13 12.13
CA VAL A 388 -79.23 -44.06 12.27
C VAL A 388 -79.95 -45.10 11.38
N SER A 389 -79.50 -45.28 10.13
CA SER A 389 -80.02 -46.30 9.22
C SER A 389 -79.81 -47.73 9.76
N LEU A 390 -78.63 -48.04 10.33
CA LEU A 390 -78.38 -49.32 10.98
C LEU A 390 -79.26 -49.53 12.21
N LEU A 391 -79.48 -48.49 13.03
CA LEU A 391 -80.42 -48.55 14.18
C LEU A 391 -81.83 -48.78 13.73
N HIS A 392 -82.28 -48.16 12.61
CA HIS A 392 -83.58 -48.42 12.03
C HIS A 392 -83.80 -49.90 11.71
N TYR A 393 -82.85 -50.55 11.06
CA TYR A 393 -82.88 -51.98 10.77
C TYR A 393 -82.86 -52.83 12.04
N ALA A 394 -82.10 -52.47 13.04
CA ALA A 394 -81.99 -53.15 14.32
C ALA A 394 -83.37 -53.06 15.10
N VAL A 395 -83.97 -51.88 15.17
CA VAL A 395 -85.28 -51.67 15.81
C VAL A 395 -86.36 -52.43 15.07
N LYS A 396 -86.36 -52.46 13.71
CA LYS A 396 -87.29 -53.30 12.94
C LYS A 396 -87.18 -54.79 13.27
N ALA A 397 -85.97 -55.30 13.42
CA ALA A 397 -85.73 -56.70 13.80
C ALA A 397 -86.24 -56.99 15.19
N LEU A 398 -86.07 -56.08 16.16
CA LEU A 398 -86.61 -56.23 17.52
C LEU A 398 -88.12 -56.20 17.57
N ILE A 399 -88.81 -55.37 16.79
CA ILE A 399 -90.29 -55.36 16.66
C ILE A 399 -90.74 -56.68 16.04
N ALA A 400 -90.09 -57.21 15.03
CA ALA A 400 -90.40 -58.53 14.44
C ALA A 400 -90.24 -59.68 15.44
N ALA A 401 -89.35 -59.53 16.44
CA ALA A 401 -89.15 -60.47 17.55
C ALA A 401 -90.14 -60.31 18.69
N GLY A 402 -91.18 -59.43 18.58
CA GLY A 402 -92.26 -59.30 19.50
C GLY A 402 -92.12 -58.25 20.60
N LEU A 403 -91.10 -57.37 20.52
CA LEU A 403 -90.98 -56.28 21.50
C LEU A 403 -91.92 -55.11 21.19
N PRO A 404 -92.64 -54.56 22.17
CA PRO A 404 -93.63 -53.46 21.97
C PRO A 404 -92.92 -52.12 21.92
N ILE A 405 -92.16 -51.86 20.83
CA ILE A 405 -91.40 -50.61 20.62
C ILE A 405 -92.08 -49.79 19.52
N ASN A 406 -92.41 -48.51 19.82
CA ASN A 406 -92.85 -47.60 18.78
C ASN A 406 -91.70 -47.12 17.92
N LEU A 407 -91.67 -47.50 16.61
CA LEU A 407 -90.63 -47.25 15.65
C LEU A 407 -90.31 -45.76 15.49
N GLU A 408 -91.32 -44.91 15.43
CA GLU A 408 -91.14 -43.47 15.18
C GLU A 408 -90.55 -42.76 16.38
N ILE A 409 -90.93 -43.11 17.58
CA ILE A 409 -90.36 -42.54 18.82
C ILE A 409 -88.91 -42.99 19.02
N ALA A 410 -88.64 -44.27 18.77
CA ALA A 410 -87.28 -44.84 18.90
C ALA A 410 -86.32 -44.23 17.90
N LEU A 411 -86.69 -44.02 16.65
CA LEU A 411 -85.89 -43.36 15.63
C LEU A 411 -85.74 -41.87 15.91
N GLY A 412 -86.84 -41.16 16.25
CA GLY A 412 -86.75 -39.72 16.52
C GLY A 412 -85.81 -39.36 17.68
N THR A 413 -85.79 -40.17 18.74
CA THR A 413 -84.88 -39.98 19.90
C THR A 413 -83.45 -40.42 19.62
N SER A 414 -83.20 -41.38 18.68
CA SER A 414 -81.89 -41.87 18.35
C SER A 414 -81.07 -40.85 17.53
N VAL A 415 -81.71 -40.03 16.69
CA VAL A 415 -81.01 -39.06 15.82
C VAL A 415 -80.18 -38.08 16.61
N PRO A 416 -80.69 -37.34 17.60
CA PRO A 416 -79.85 -36.38 18.35
C PRO A 416 -78.72 -37.07 19.18
N LEU A 417 -79.04 -38.29 19.71
CA LEU A 417 -78.03 -39.06 20.47
C LEU A 417 -76.90 -39.55 19.59
N VAL A 418 -77.22 -40.05 18.38
CA VAL A 418 -76.20 -40.46 17.41
C VAL A 418 -75.35 -39.28 16.94
N LEU A 419 -76.02 -38.17 16.59
CA LEU A 419 -75.29 -36.94 16.22
C LEU A 419 -74.32 -36.48 17.32
N TRP A 420 -74.80 -36.44 18.56
CA TRP A 420 -73.94 -36.07 19.70
C TRP A 420 -72.86 -37.09 19.94
N GLY A 421 -73.08 -38.37 19.84
CA GLY A 421 -72.11 -39.44 20.03
C GLY A 421 -71.03 -39.41 18.96
N VAL A 422 -71.38 -39.30 17.66
CA VAL A 422 -70.46 -39.19 16.55
C VAL A 422 -69.63 -37.92 16.68
N TRP A 423 -70.25 -36.77 16.97
CA TRP A 423 -69.53 -35.52 17.20
C TRP A 423 -68.54 -35.64 18.36
N ARG A 424 -68.89 -36.24 19.47
CA ARG A 424 -68.02 -36.41 20.64
C ARG A 424 -66.86 -37.33 20.36
N ILE A 425 -67.06 -38.43 19.61
CA ILE A 425 -65.99 -39.37 19.22
C ILE A 425 -65.04 -38.68 18.26
N THR A 426 -65.55 -37.99 17.25
CA THR A 426 -64.75 -37.26 16.29
C THR A 426 -63.83 -36.19 16.97
N ARG A 427 -64.42 -35.43 17.92
CA ARG A 427 -63.64 -34.48 18.73
C ARG A 427 -62.57 -35.14 19.61
N LYS A 428 -62.88 -36.32 20.19
CA LYS A 428 -61.87 -37.03 21.01
C LYS A 428 -60.72 -37.60 20.19
N VAL A 429 -61.05 -38.06 19.00
CA VAL A 429 -60.00 -38.54 18.05
C VAL A 429 -59.07 -37.37 17.62
N GLN A 430 -59.62 -36.20 17.32
CA GLN A 430 -58.86 -35.03 16.99
C GLN A 430 -57.97 -34.53 18.13
N ALA A 431 -58.42 -34.60 19.38
CA ALA A 431 -57.63 -34.19 20.53
C ALA A 431 -56.43 -35.10 20.77
N ASN A 432 -56.42 -36.32 20.26
CA ASN A 432 -55.31 -37.27 20.36
C ASN A 432 -54.27 -37.12 19.22
N PHE A 433 -54.61 -36.36 18.17
CA PHE A 433 -53.74 -36.08 17.03
C PHE A 433 -53.17 -34.62 17.04
N LYS A 434 -53.49 -33.84 18.06
CA LYS A 434 -52.85 -32.58 18.40
C LYS A 434 -51.79 -32.79 19.49
#